data_1659ae4796f1ed408be44090ec1d034b
#
_entry.id   1659ae4796f1ed408be44090ec1d034b
#
_cell.length_a   1.000
_cell.length_b   1.000
_cell.length_c   1.000
_cell.angle_alpha   90.00
_cell.angle_beta   90.00
_cell.angle_gamma   90.00
#
_symmetry.space_group_name_H-M   'P 1'
#
loop_
_entity.id
_entity.type
_entity.pdbx_description
1 polymer ?
#
loop_
_entity_poly.entity_id
_entity_poly.type
_entity_poly.pdbx_seq_one_letter_code
_entity_poly.pdbx_strand_id
1 'polypeptide(L)'
;MFVIKPDVEPLMFDPQTSASIEAVLQIVEVRRALEAEVAELAAQRRKPADVLAIRRALASIDEAVAAGRDGVAEDVAFHRAIAQAAGNPFLIRTLDYLSQFLQDATRVTRANEARNARFSAEVLEEHQALLAAIEAGDPTAARSAAARHMHNAAARIGQADPAFWAQDGGRYAQALIQARR
;
A
#
# COMPACT_ATOMS: atom_id res chain seq x y z
N MET A 1 -21.18 -23.45 28.84
CA MET A 1 -20.40 -22.45 28.08
C MET A 1 -20.20 -23.03 26.70
N PHE A 2 -21.03 -22.64 25.74
CA PHE A 2 -20.92 -23.12 24.35
C PHE A 2 -19.79 -22.31 23.68
N VAL A 3 -18.67 -22.95 23.39
CA VAL A 3 -17.63 -22.39 22.52
C VAL A 3 -18.17 -22.56 21.10
N ILE A 4 -18.74 -21.51 20.54
CA ILE A 4 -19.00 -21.43 19.10
C ILE A 4 -17.60 -21.34 18.46
N LYS A 5 -17.11 -22.46 17.89
CA LYS A 5 -16.03 -22.36 16.91
C LYS A 5 -16.56 -21.48 15.77
N PRO A 6 -15.97 -20.32 15.49
CA PRO A 6 -16.35 -19.60 14.30
C PRO A 6 -15.98 -20.48 13.11
N ASP A 7 -16.99 -20.93 12.39
CA ASP A 7 -16.84 -21.64 11.11
C ASP A 7 -16.52 -20.58 10.03
N VAL A 8 -15.46 -19.83 10.31
CA VAL A 8 -14.96 -18.81 9.38
C VAL A 8 -13.86 -19.49 8.60
N GLU A 9 -14.18 -19.86 7.36
CA GLU A 9 -13.16 -20.29 6.42
C GLU A 9 -12.12 -19.17 6.24
N PRO A 10 -10.83 -19.49 6.20
CA PRO A 10 -9.81 -18.51 5.89
C PRO A 10 -10.13 -17.84 4.55
N LEU A 11 -9.97 -16.53 4.46
CA LEU A 11 -10.11 -15.81 3.21
C LEU A 11 -9.13 -16.38 2.18
N MET A 12 -9.68 -17.12 1.20
CA MET A 12 -8.91 -17.75 0.12
C MET A 12 -9.12 -16.94 -1.15
N PHE A 13 -8.03 -16.44 -1.73
CA PHE A 13 -8.09 -15.86 -3.06
C PHE A 13 -7.89 -16.96 -4.11
N ASP A 14 -8.73 -16.97 -5.15
CA ASP A 14 -8.60 -17.92 -6.23
C ASP A 14 -7.26 -17.71 -6.97
N PRO A 15 -6.38 -18.74 -7.03
CA PRO A 15 -5.11 -18.62 -7.73
C PRO A 15 -5.23 -18.27 -9.20
N GLN A 16 -6.36 -18.59 -9.85
CA GLN A 16 -6.57 -18.27 -11.27
C GLN A 16 -6.83 -16.79 -11.53
N THR A 17 -7.35 -16.06 -10.52
CA THR A 17 -7.64 -14.64 -10.61
C THR A 17 -6.40 -13.77 -10.40
N SER A 18 -5.34 -14.30 -9.78
CA SER A 18 -4.28 -13.51 -9.17
C SER A 18 -3.05 -13.23 -10.03
N ALA A 19 -2.91 -13.82 -11.23
CA ALA A 19 -1.73 -13.62 -12.10
C ALA A 19 -1.91 -12.51 -13.14
N SER A 20 -2.97 -11.73 -13.06
CA SER A 20 -3.33 -10.75 -14.08
C SER A 20 -3.18 -9.30 -13.57
N ILE A 21 -3.05 -8.37 -14.52
CA ILE A 21 -3.17 -6.92 -14.25
C ILE A 21 -4.44 -6.64 -13.46
N GLU A 22 -5.53 -7.33 -13.79
CA GLU A 22 -6.82 -7.17 -13.15
C GLU A 22 -6.77 -7.49 -11.65
N ALA A 23 -6.10 -8.56 -11.24
CA ALA A 23 -5.95 -8.91 -9.83
C ALA A 23 -5.15 -7.85 -9.06
N VAL A 24 -4.07 -7.31 -9.65
CA VAL A 24 -3.32 -6.20 -9.04
C VAL A 24 -4.21 -4.97 -8.86
N LEU A 25 -5.00 -4.62 -9.87
CA LEU A 25 -5.93 -3.50 -9.80
C LEU A 25 -7.02 -3.70 -8.73
N GLN A 26 -7.57 -4.92 -8.61
CA GLN A 26 -8.55 -5.26 -7.58
C GLN A 26 -7.95 -5.14 -6.17
N ILE A 27 -6.69 -5.55 -5.96
CA ILE A 27 -5.99 -5.38 -4.68
C ILE A 27 -5.77 -3.89 -4.39
N VAL A 28 -5.37 -3.09 -5.38
CA VAL A 28 -5.22 -1.64 -5.21
C VAL A 28 -6.56 -0.98 -4.87
N GLU A 29 -7.68 -1.49 -5.39
CA GLU A 29 -9.02 -1.00 -5.04
C GLU A 29 -9.36 -1.28 -3.56
N VAL A 30 -9.04 -2.47 -3.03
CA VAL A 30 -9.18 -2.78 -1.60
C VAL A 30 -8.30 -1.88 -0.76
N ARG A 31 -7.04 -1.66 -1.14
CA ARG A 31 -6.14 -0.73 -0.47
C ARG A 31 -6.75 0.68 -0.43
N ARG A 32 -7.26 1.17 -1.54
CA ARG A 32 -7.87 2.50 -1.61
C ARG A 32 -8.98 2.68 -0.57
N ALA A 33 -9.85 1.69 -0.40
CA ALA A 33 -10.94 1.74 0.57
C ALA A 33 -10.42 1.78 2.01
N LEU A 34 -9.44 0.96 2.34
CA LEU A 34 -8.91 0.85 3.70
C LEU A 34 -7.97 2.02 4.04
N GLU A 35 -7.06 2.37 3.15
CA GLU A 35 -6.04 3.39 3.42
C GLU A 35 -6.60 4.80 3.45
N ALA A 36 -7.66 5.08 2.68
CA ALA A 36 -8.38 6.35 2.78
C ALA A 36 -9.00 6.55 4.17
N GLU A 37 -9.67 5.52 4.71
CA GLU A 37 -10.24 5.55 6.06
C GLU A 37 -9.16 5.65 7.13
N VAL A 38 -8.09 4.88 6.98
CA VAL A 38 -6.96 4.89 7.91
C VAL A 38 -6.27 6.25 7.95
N ALA A 39 -6.08 6.91 6.81
CA ALA A 39 -5.48 8.24 6.76
C ALA A 39 -6.36 9.30 7.43
N GLU A 40 -7.68 9.24 7.23
CA GLU A 40 -8.63 10.11 7.92
C GLU A 40 -8.52 9.95 9.45
N LEU A 41 -8.57 8.71 9.94
CA LEU A 41 -8.46 8.41 11.36
C LEU A 41 -7.08 8.79 11.92
N ALA A 42 -6.01 8.59 11.15
CA ALA A 42 -4.67 9.01 11.54
C ALA A 42 -4.60 10.52 11.74
N ALA A 43 -5.15 11.30 10.81
CA ALA A 43 -5.19 12.76 10.93
C ALA A 43 -6.01 13.24 12.14
N GLN A 44 -7.06 12.51 12.53
CA GLN A 44 -7.86 12.82 13.72
C GLN A 44 -7.15 12.48 15.04
N ARG A 45 -6.38 11.39 15.07
CA ARG A 45 -5.91 10.74 16.30
C ARG A 45 -4.41 10.83 16.54
N ARG A 46 -3.62 11.24 15.52
CA ARG A 46 -2.16 11.27 15.60
C ARG A 46 -1.65 12.01 16.82
N LYS A 47 -0.58 11.48 17.39
CA LYS A 47 0.26 12.12 18.41
C LYS A 47 1.56 12.61 17.75
N PRO A 48 2.31 13.52 18.39
CA PRO A 48 3.59 13.97 17.85
C PRO A 48 4.57 12.81 17.53
N ALA A 49 4.56 11.75 18.33
CA ALA A 49 5.39 10.56 18.10
C ALA A 49 4.99 9.80 16.85
N ASP A 50 3.70 9.73 16.53
CA ASP A 50 3.20 9.04 15.33
C ASP A 50 3.61 9.81 14.06
N VAL A 51 3.47 11.14 14.08
CA VAL A 51 3.94 12.02 12.99
C VAL A 51 5.43 11.83 12.72
N LEU A 52 6.24 11.76 13.79
CA LEU A 52 7.67 11.51 13.65
C LEU A 52 7.96 10.13 13.06
N ALA A 53 7.20 9.11 13.45
CA ALA A 53 7.33 7.76 12.90
C ALA A 53 6.98 7.71 11.41
N ILE A 54 5.89 8.35 11.00
CA ILE A 54 5.47 8.42 9.58
C ILE A 54 6.53 9.17 8.76
N ARG A 55 7.06 10.30 9.28
CA ARG A 55 8.10 11.07 8.61
C ARG A 55 9.39 10.27 8.40
N ARG A 56 9.81 9.50 9.40
CA ARG A 56 10.99 8.62 9.31
C ARG A 56 10.77 7.50 8.30
N ALA A 57 9.58 6.89 8.29
CA ALA A 57 9.24 5.85 7.33
C ALA A 57 9.23 6.41 5.89
N LEU A 58 8.72 7.63 5.67
CA LEU A 58 8.80 8.28 4.36
C LEU A 58 10.25 8.52 3.93
N ALA A 59 11.09 9.08 4.81
CA ALA A 59 12.49 9.32 4.50
C ALA A 59 13.25 8.02 4.16
N SER A 60 12.90 6.90 4.79
CA SER A 60 13.54 5.61 4.51
C SER A 60 13.26 5.08 3.09
N ILE A 61 12.16 5.50 2.45
CA ILE A 61 11.88 5.16 1.05
C ILE A 61 12.94 5.83 0.15
N ASP A 62 13.19 7.11 0.34
CA ASP A 62 14.17 7.86 -0.44
C ASP A 62 15.59 7.30 -0.24
N GLU A 63 15.94 6.95 1.01
CA GLU A 63 17.23 6.32 1.33
C GLU A 63 17.37 4.95 0.66
N ALA A 64 16.31 4.15 0.61
CA ALA A 64 16.31 2.86 -0.05
C ALA A 64 16.55 3.00 -1.56
N VAL A 65 15.82 3.92 -2.20
CA VAL A 65 15.95 4.21 -3.63
C VAL A 65 17.34 4.76 -3.95
N ALA A 66 17.87 5.68 -3.15
CA ALA A 66 19.22 6.21 -3.31
C ALA A 66 20.31 5.14 -3.17
N ALA A 67 20.05 4.11 -2.36
CA ALA A 67 20.92 2.93 -2.19
C ALA A 67 20.71 1.84 -3.26
N GLY A 68 19.88 2.08 -4.29
CA GLY A 68 19.59 1.14 -5.37
C GLY A 68 18.68 -0.02 -4.98
N ARG A 69 17.93 0.08 -3.86
CA ARG A 69 16.91 -0.89 -3.46
C ARG A 69 15.55 -0.53 -4.04
N ASP A 70 14.63 -1.49 -4.06
CA ASP A 70 13.28 -1.29 -4.62
C ASP A 70 12.35 -0.43 -3.76
N GLY A 71 12.66 -0.22 -2.48
CA GLY A 71 11.89 0.58 -1.54
C GLY A 71 10.53 -0.03 -1.13
N VAL A 72 10.25 -1.28 -1.50
CA VAL A 72 8.96 -1.95 -1.22
C VAL A 72 8.72 -2.12 0.28
N ALA A 73 9.73 -2.56 1.03
CA ALA A 73 9.61 -2.77 2.46
C ALA A 73 9.39 -1.44 3.20
N GLU A 74 10.05 -0.40 2.76
CA GLU A 74 9.95 0.96 3.30
C GLU A 74 8.59 1.58 2.99
N ASP A 75 8.07 1.37 1.79
CA ASP A 75 6.73 1.82 1.38
C ASP A 75 5.64 1.15 2.25
N VAL A 76 5.73 -0.16 2.43
CA VAL A 76 4.83 -0.90 3.35
C VAL A 76 4.96 -0.38 4.78
N ALA A 77 6.17 -0.07 5.25
CA ALA A 77 6.40 0.49 6.57
C ALA A 77 5.79 1.89 6.74
N PHE A 78 5.82 2.72 5.68
CA PHE A 78 5.17 4.04 5.67
C PHE A 78 3.65 3.91 5.84
N HIS A 79 2.97 3.11 5.03
CA HIS A 79 1.53 2.88 5.15
C HIS A 79 1.15 2.25 6.49
N ARG A 80 1.99 1.34 7.02
CA ARG A 80 1.79 0.76 8.35
C ARG A 80 1.93 1.79 9.48
N ALA A 81 2.86 2.73 9.38
CA ALA A 81 3.00 3.81 10.37
C ALA A 81 1.74 4.70 10.41
N ILE A 82 1.14 4.98 9.26
CA ILE A 82 -0.15 5.69 9.18
C ILE A 82 -1.26 4.87 9.84
N ALA A 83 -1.32 3.57 9.59
CA ALA A 83 -2.30 2.68 10.22
C ALA A 83 -2.15 2.65 11.75
N GLN A 84 -0.93 2.68 12.26
CA GLN A 84 -0.67 2.76 13.70
C GLN A 84 -1.17 4.07 14.29
N ALA A 85 -0.97 5.20 13.60
CA ALA A 85 -1.49 6.51 14.01
C ALA A 85 -3.02 6.56 14.06
N ALA A 86 -3.71 5.79 13.21
CA ALA A 86 -5.17 5.64 13.25
C ALA A 86 -5.68 4.98 14.54
N GLY A 87 -4.83 4.23 15.25
CA GLY A 87 -5.10 3.69 16.58
C GLY A 87 -6.25 2.66 16.64
N ASN A 88 -6.62 2.05 15.51
CA ASN A 88 -7.63 1.00 15.47
C ASN A 88 -6.95 -0.37 15.28
N PRO A 89 -6.90 -1.21 16.35
CA PRO A 89 -6.18 -2.48 16.28
C PRO A 89 -6.77 -3.48 15.28
N PHE A 90 -8.06 -3.37 14.97
CA PHE A 90 -8.69 -4.22 13.96
C PHE A 90 -8.27 -3.81 12.55
N LEU A 91 -8.24 -2.51 12.24
CA LEU A 91 -7.73 -2.02 10.95
C LEU A 91 -6.25 -2.38 10.78
N ILE A 92 -5.42 -2.19 11.81
CA ILE A 92 -4.00 -2.54 11.78
C ILE A 92 -3.84 -4.03 11.45
N ARG A 93 -4.54 -4.91 12.17
CA ARG A 93 -4.47 -6.35 11.95
C ARG A 93 -5.00 -6.77 10.58
N THR A 94 -6.06 -6.12 10.09
CA THR A 94 -6.60 -6.38 8.75
C THR A 94 -5.59 -6.00 7.68
N LEU A 95 -4.96 -4.82 7.80
CA LEU A 95 -3.91 -4.39 6.89
C LEU A 95 -2.67 -5.28 6.99
N ASP A 96 -2.24 -5.66 8.20
CA ASP A 96 -1.12 -6.60 8.40
C ASP A 96 -1.42 -7.98 7.80
N TYR A 97 -2.64 -8.47 7.90
CA TYR A 97 -3.07 -9.73 7.27
C TYR A 97 -3.06 -9.62 5.73
N LEU A 98 -3.59 -8.51 5.21
CA LEU A 98 -3.57 -8.24 3.78
C LEU A 98 -2.18 -7.89 3.27
N SER A 99 -1.25 -7.45 4.14
CA SER A 99 0.07 -6.96 3.74
C SER A 99 0.92 -8.02 3.05
N GLN A 100 0.72 -9.30 3.34
CA GLN A 100 1.39 -10.39 2.63
C GLN A 100 1.01 -10.39 1.13
N PHE A 101 -0.24 -10.06 0.82
CA PHE A 101 -0.71 -9.87 -0.56
C PHE A 101 -0.35 -8.48 -1.08
N LEU A 102 -0.43 -7.49 -0.18
CA LEU A 102 -0.12 -6.10 -0.49
C LEU A 102 1.36 -5.90 -0.82
N GLN A 103 2.28 -6.65 -0.20
CA GLN A 103 3.71 -6.57 -0.52
C GLN A 103 3.98 -6.93 -1.98
N ASP A 104 3.38 -8.00 -2.48
CA ASP A 104 3.58 -8.40 -3.86
C ASP A 104 2.91 -7.43 -4.84
N ALA A 105 1.70 -6.94 -4.52
CA ALA A 105 1.07 -5.88 -5.30
C ALA A 105 1.88 -4.58 -5.25
N THR A 106 2.40 -4.19 -4.07
CA THR A 106 3.28 -3.03 -3.92
C THR A 106 4.57 -3.22 -4.71
N ARG A 107 5.12 -4.44 -4.77
CA ARG A 107 6.29 -4.74 -5.62
C ARG A 107 6.00 -4.52 -7.09
N VAL A 108 4.81 -4.90 -7.58
CA VAL A 108 4.40 -4.62 -8.95
C VAL A 108 4.30 -3.11 -9.20
N THR A 109 3.63 -2.36 -8.31
CA THR A 109 3.49 -0.89 -8.46
C THR A 109 4.85 -0.21 -8.41
N ARG A 110 5.68 -0.52 -7.41
CA ARG A 110 7.03 0.07 -7.23
C ARG A 110 7.97 -0.27 -8.39
N ALA A 111 7.96 -1.52 -8.87
CA ALA A 111 8.78 -1.91 -10.02
C ALA A 111 8.37 -1.17 -11.31
N ASN A 112 7.07 -0.92 -11.52
CA ASN A 112 6.60 -0.12 -12.64
C ASN A 112 7.00 1.35 -12.49
N GLU A 113 6.86 1.92 -11.30
CA GLU A 113 7.20 3.31 -10.99
C GLU A 113 8.70 3.58 -11.12
N ALA A 114 9.56 2.66 -10.66
CA ALA A 114 11.00 2.79 -10.76
C ALA A 114 11.53 2.82 -12.22
N ARG A 115 10.77 2.32 -13.18
CA ARG A 115 11.11 2.37 -14.62
C ARG A 115 10.88 3.75 -15.26
N ASN A 116 10.18 4.65 -14.56
CA ASN A 116 9.81 5.95 -15.08
C ASN A 116 10.05 7.03 -14.02
N ALA A 117 11.07 7.88 -14.24
CA ALA A 117 11.44 8.94 -13.30
C ALA A 117 10.26 9.90 -12.98
N ARG A 118 9.36 10.12 -13.93
CA ARG A 118 8.15 10.89 -13.70
C ARG A 118 7.23 10.21 -12.68
N PHE A 119 7.01 8.89 -12.79
CA PHE A 119 6.19 8.16 -11.83
C PHE A 119 6.80 8.17 -10.43
N SER A 120 8.11 8.01 -10.33
CA SER A 120 8.80 8.10 -9.04
C SER A 120 8.63 9.47 -8.37
N ALA A 121 8.71 10.55 -9.14
CA ALA A 121 8.49 11.92 -8.63
C ALA A 121 7.03 12.12 -8.19
N GLU A 122 6.06 11.68 -8.99
CA GLU A 122 4.63 11.77 -8.66
C GLU A 122 4.32 11.03 -7.35
N VAL A 123 4.87 9.84 -7.15
CA VAL A 123 4.67 9.04 -5.92
C VAL A 123 5.25 9.75 -4.70
N LEU A 124 6.44 10.33 -4.82
CA LEU A 124 7.04 11.10 -3.74
C LEU A 124 6.16 12.29 -3.33
N GLU A 125 5.67 13.05 -4.31
CA GLU A 125 4.76 14.18 -4.07
C GLU A 125 3.44 13.72 -3.40
N GLU A 126 2.90 12.58 -3.83
CA GLU A 126 1.69 11.99 -3.24
C GLU A 126 1.89 11.60 -1.77
N HIS A 127 3.02 10.95 -1.44
CA HIS A 127 3.36 10.58 -0.06
C HIS A 127 3.59 11.82 0.81
N GLN A 128 4.27 12.85 0.28
CA GLN A 128 4.48 14.12 0.98
C GLN A 128 3.15 14.84 1.26
N ALA A 129 2.23 14.86 0.30
CA ALA A 129 0.91 15.45 0.47
C ALA A 129 0.09 14.71 1.54
N LEU A 130 0.18 13.38 1.59
CA LEU A 130 -0.49 12.55 2.59
C LEU A 130 0.08 12.83 3.99
N LEU A 131 1.40 12.85 4.14
CA LEU A 131 2.06 13.20 5.39
C LEU A 131 1.66 14.62 5.85
N ALA A 132 1.71 15.61 4.96
CA ALA A 132 1.36 16.99 5.27
C ALA A 132 -0.10 17.12 5.78
N ALA A 133 -1.04 16.42 5.18
CA ALA A 133 -2.43 16.41 5.61
C ALA A 133 -2.60 15.77 7.01
N ILE A 134 -1.90 14.68 7.27
CA ILE A 134 -1.91 14.04 8.59
C ILE A 134 -1.27 14.96 9.64
N GLU A 135 -0.14 15.59 9.35
CA GLU A 135 0.54 16.54 10.23
C GLU A 135 -0.35 17.74 10.58
N ALA A 136 -1.02 18.31 9.58
CA ALA A 136 -1.97 19.40 9.76
C ALA A 136 -3.19 18.98 10.61
N GLY A 137 -3.48 17.69 10.68
CA GLY A 137 -4.68 17.18 11.33
C GLY A 137 -5.94 17.51 10.54
N ASP A 138 -5.84 17.44 9.22
CA ASP A 138 -6.97 17.60 8.31
C ASP A 138 -7.44 16.22 7.84
N PRO A 139 -8.52 15.67 8.43
CA PRO A 139 -8.99 14.33 8.10
C PRO A 139 -9.49 14.23 6.66
N THR A 140 -10.14 15.27 6.16
CA THR A 140 -10.69 15.30 4.80
C THR A 140 -9.58 15.34 3.76
N ALA A 141 -8.56 16.18 3.97
CA ALA A 141 -7.40 16.23 3.10
C ALA A 141 -6.60 14.91 3.13
N ALA A 142 -6.41 14.30 4.31
CA ALA A 142 -5.69 13.04 4.45
C ALA A 142 -6.41 11.90 3.72
N ARG A 143 -7.74 11.76 3.90
CA ARG A 143 -8.56 10.80 3.17
C ARG A 143 -8.43 10.99 1.65
N SER A 144 -8.55 12.23 1.20
CA SER A 144 -8.47 12.56 -0.23
C SER A 144 -7.09 12.28 -0.80
N ALA A 145 -6.01 12.58 -0.05
CA ALA A 145 -4.64 12.32 -0.46
C ALA A 145 -4.37 10.82 -0.59
N ALA A 146 -4.79 10.00 0.38
CA ALA A 146 -4.64 8.56 0.34
C ALA A 146 -5.44 7.92 -0.81
N ALA A 147 -6.71 8.33 -0.99
CA ALA A 147 -7.55 7.84 -2.07
C ALA A 147 -6.96 8.19 -3.46
N ARG A 148 -6.42 9.41 -3.61
CA ARG A 148 -5.76 9.85 -4.84
C ARG A 148 -4.48 9.08 -5.12
N HIS A 149 -3.65 8.87 -4.11
CA HIS A 149 -2.43 8.07 -4.22
C HIS A 149 -2.73 6.66 -4.76
N MET A 150 -3.70 5.96 -4.19
CA MET A 150 -4.12 4.63 -4.65
C MET A 150 -4.74 4.66 -6.06
N HIS A 151 -5.53 5.69 -6.37
CA HIS A 151 -6.10 5.87 -7.71
C HIS A 151 -5.00 6.06 -8.76
N ASN A 152 -4.01 6.89 -8.46
CA ASN A 152 -2.89 7.15 -9.36
C ASN A 152 -1.99 5.92 -9.52
N ALA A 153 -1.78 5.14 -8.46
CA ALA A 153 -1.08 3.86 -8.55
C ALA A 153 -1.77 2.89 -9.53
N ALA A 154 -3.10 2.77 -9.46
CA ALA A 154 -3.88 1.98 -10.41
C ALA A 154 -3.75 2.52 -11.84
N ALA A 155 -3.81 3.83 -12.04
CA ALA A 155 -3.65 4.46 -13.34
C ALA A 155 -2.25 4.21 -13.94
N ARG A 156 -1.18 4.30 -13.12
CA ARG A 156 0.19 4.00 -13.55
C ARG A 156 0.39 2.53 -13.93
N ILE A 157 -0.27 1.61 -13.22
CA ILE A 157 -0.29 0.18 -13.58
C ILE A 157 -0.97 -0.04 -14.92
N GLY A 158 -2.10 0.64 -15.19
CA GLY A 158 -2.79 0.58 -16.48
C GLY A 158 -1.99 1.15 -17.66
N GLN A 159 -1.01 2.02 -17.38
CA GLN A 159 -0.09 2.62 -18.37
C GLN A 159 1.23 1.86 -18.49
N ALA A 160 1.41 0.77 -17.76
CA ALA A 160 2.65 0.01 -17.78
C ALA A 160 2.90 -0.60 -19.16
N ASP A 161 4.16 -0.52 -19.61
CA ASP A 161 4.60 -1.09 -20.88
C ASP A 161 4.29 -2.60 -20.94
N PRO A 162 3.76 -3.13 -22.05
CA PRO A 162 3.62 -4.58 -22.26
C PRO A 162 4.89 -5.38 -21.94
N ALA A 163 6.07 -4.82 -22.22
CA ALA A 163 7.35 -5.44 -21.88
C ALA A 163 7.56 -5.58 -20.36
N PHE A 164 7.03 -4.66 -19.54
CA PHE A 164 7.04 -4.80 -18.10
C PHE A 164 6.26 -6.03 -17.65
N TRP A 165 5.06 -6.24 -18.19
CA TRP A 165 4.22 -7.39 -17.86
C TRP A 165 4.79 -8.71 -18.35
N ALA A 166 5.47 -8.71 -19.50
CA ALA A 166 6.12 -9.90 -20.03
C ALA A 166 7.35 -10.35 -19.22
N GLN A 167 7.92 -9.46 -18.41
CA GLN A 167 9.13 -9.69 -17.62
C GLN A 167 8.83 -9.61 -16.10
N ASP A 168 9.08 -8.43 -15.51
CA ASP A 168 9.05 -8.24 -14.05
C ASP A 168 7.63 -8.23 -13.50
N GLY A 169 6.71 -7.52 -14.12
CA GLY A 169 5.33 -7.37 -13.66
C GLY A 169 4.60 -8.73 -13.57
N GLY A 170 4.73 -9.55 -14.62
CA GLY A 170 4.15 -10.90 -14.63
C GLY A 170 4.76 -11.80 -13.57
N ARG A 171 6.09 -11.75 -13.39
CA ARG A 171 6.79 -12.54 -12.37
C ARG A 171 6.37 -12.15 -10.93
N TYR A 172 6.26 -10.86 -10.65
CA TYR A 172 5.81 -10.38 -9.34
C TYR A 172 4.33 -10.67 -9.10
N ALA A 173 3.49 -10.55 -10.12
CA ALA A 173 2.08 -10.92 -10.02
C ALA A 173 1.90 -12.44 -9.79
N GLN A 174 2.77 -13.30 -10.33
CA GLN A 174 2.76 -14.74 -10.03
C GLN A 174 3.11 -15.06 -8.58
N ALA A 175 3.96 -14.27 -7.92
CA ALA A 175 4.32 -14.45 -6.52
C ALA A 175 3.10 -14.30 -5.60
N LEU A 176 2.10 -13.47 -5.97
CA LEU A 176 0.81 -13.38 -5.28
C LEU A 176 0.08 -14.73 -5.16
N ILE A 177 0.39 -15.68 -6.07
CA ILE A 177 -0.26 -17.00 -6.15
C ILE A 177 0.54 -18.07 -5.41
N GLN A 178 1.88 -18.01 -5.48
CA GLN A 178 2.76 -19.12 -5.07
C GLN A 178 3.11 -19.11 -3.58
N ALA A 179 2.93 -18.02 -2.88
CA ALA A 179 3.24 -17.90 -1.45
C ALA A 179 2.38 -18.80 -0.52
N ARG A 180 1.66 -19.78 -1.08
CA ARG A 180 0.66 -20.63 -0.39
C ARG A 180 0.76 -22.13 -0.67
N ARG A 181 1.93 -22.65 -0.95
CA ARG A 181 2.13 -24.10 -0.88
C ARG A 181 2.96 -24.50 0.32
#